data_dbef9fb7120f8c965f62dc5691bbcc1f
#
_entry.id   dbef9fb7120f8c965f62dc5691bbcc1f
#
_cell.length_a   1.000
_cell.length_b   1.000
_cell.length_c   1.000
_cell.angle_alpha   90.00
_cell.angle_beta   90.00
_cell.angle_gamma   90.00
#
_symmetry.space_group_name_H-M   'P 1'
#
loop_
_entity.id
_entity.type
_entity.pdbx_description
1 polymer ?
#
loop_
_entity_poly.entity_id
_entity_poly.type
_entity_poly.pdbx_seq_one_letter_code
_entity_poly.pdbx_strand_id
1 'polypeptide(L)'
;LVNCFGDVPRVTNTIDVGDDELYGSRTDKETMIEWILDEFDRAAAVLPYAKDLKDSELGRPTKEAAWAFSSRFALYHERWDKAVSSAEEVMTAGFHKLYDNGNPETTYNELFTLAANPVTNKNNREFIVTRLYSEEANQTHNLSRELQVPNEEARYAPTRSLMDAYLCNGLPITLPASRYRENTHEAIFNNRDPRMAQTILKPGAKWGGYPGKTTYEQPKFSNSATSCRTTTGWYFTKFVELSAISRYNKDQNAIPLMRYAEVLLNWIEAKEM
;
A
#
# COMPACT_ATOMS: atom_id res chain seq x y z
N LEU A 1 -10.51 -8.01 -13.63
CA LEU A 1 -10.95 -8.06 -15.02
C LEU A 1 -12.17 -7.19 -15.26
N VAL A 2 -13.27 -7.35 -14.50
CA VAL A 2 -14.52 -6.58 -14.69
C VAL A 2 -14.29 -5.06 -14.65
N ASN A 3 -13.40 -4.57 -13.78
CA ASN A 3 -13.06 -3.14 -13.66
C ASN A 3 -12.36 -2.58 -14.92
N CYS A 4 -11.64 -3.42 -15.65
CA CYS A 4 -10.84 -2.99 -16.81
C CYS A 4 -11.57 -3.23 -18.14
N PHE A 5 -12.39 -4.28 -18.21
CA PHE A 5 -12.94 -4.79 -19.48
C PHE A 5 -14.48 -4.80 -19.54
N GLY A 6 -15.15 -4.39 -18.44
CA GLY A 6 -16.63 -4.44 -18.38
C GLY A 6 -17.13 -5.89 -18.36
N ASP A 7 -17.94 -6.24 -19.34
CA ASP A 7 -18.48 -7.60 -19.49
C ASP A 7 -17.34 -8.59 -19.70
N VAL A 8 -17.32 -9.65 -18.90
CA VAL A 8 -16.28 -10.70 -18.95
C VAL A 8 -16.91 -12.08 -18.79
N PRO A 9 -16.29 -13.14 -19.33
CA PRO A 9 -16.78 -14.50 -19.12
C PRO A 9 -16.77 -14.86 -17.63
N ARG A 10 -17.85 -15.47 -17.15
CA ARG A 10 -17.92 -16.05 -15.81
C ARG A 10 -17.45 -17.50 -15.88
N VAL A 11 -16.27 -17.75 -15.32
CA VAL A 11 -15.67 -19.08 -15.26
C VAL A 11 -15.81 -19.62 -13.83
N THR A 12 -16.50 -20.74 -13.66
CA THR A 12 -16.76 -21.36 -12.34
C THR A 12 -16.06 -22.71 -12.15
N ASN A 13 -15.51 -23.27 -13.22
CA ASN A 13 -14.82 -24.55 -13.21
C ASN A 13 -13.38 -24.40 -13.74
N THR A 14 -12.54 -25.40 -13.48
CA THR A 14 -11.26 -25.50 -14.18
C THR A 14 -11.53 -25.76 -15.65
N ILE A 15 -10.94 -24.92 -16.51
CA ILE A 15 -11.10 -25.00 -17.97
C ILE A 15 -9.85 -25.67 -18.55
N ASP A 16 -10.08 -26.66 -19.42
CA ASP A 16 -9.03 -27.29 -20.22
C ASP A 16 -9.10 -26.88 -21.69
N VAL A 17 -8.04 -27.16 -22.43
CA VAL A 17 -8.00 -26.87 -23.87
C VAL A 17 -9.03 -27.73 -24.58
N GLY A 18 -10.02 -27.09 -25.20
CA GLY A 18 -11.11 -27.77 -25.90
C GLY A 18 -12.47 -27.70 -25.19
N ASP A 19 -12.53 -27.14 -23.98
CA ASP A 19 -13.81 -26.93 -23.31
C ASP A 19 -14.61 -25.80 -23.96
N ASP A 20 -15.90 -26.01 -24.16
CA ASP A 20 -16.81 -25.02 -24.77
C ASP A 20 -16.87 -23.72 -23.93
N GLU A 21 -16.60 -23.81 -22.62
CA GLU A 21 -16.55 -22.66 -21.70
C GLU A 21 -15.47 -21.64 -22.08
N LEU A 22 -14.38 -22.06 -22.79
CA LEU A 22 -13.37 -21.15 -23.33
C LEU A 22 -13.93 -20.13 -24.33
N TYR A 23 -15.00 -20.53 -25.03
CA TYR A 23 -15.67 -19.75 -26.06
C TYR A 23 -17.01 -19.19 -25.58
N GLY A 24 -17.27 -19.27 -24.26
CA GLY A 24 -18.50 -18.79 -23.65
C GLY A 24 -18.73 -17.30 -23.86
N SER A 25 -19.99 -16.90 -23.84
CA SER A 25 -20.38 -15.50 -23.94
C SER A 25 -19.91 -14.71 -22.71
N ARG A 26 -19.72 -13.41 -22.87
CA ARG A 26 -19.46 -12.50 -21.74
C ARG A 26 -20.72 -12.39 -20.88
N THR A 27 -20.53 -12.41 -19.58
CA THR A 27 -21.56 -12.09 -18.60
C THR A 27 -21.61 -10.56 -18.43
N ASP A 28 -22.79 -10.01 -18.37
CA ASP A 28 -23.04 -8.60 -18.10
C ASP A 28 -22.31 -8.13 -16.85
N LYS A 29 -21.74 -6.92 -16.92
CA LYS A 29 -20.94 -6.31 -15.86
C LYS A 29 -21.66 -6.26 -14.52
N GLU A 30 -22.91 -5.82 -14.48
CA GLU A 30 -23.68 -5.69 -13.24
C GLU A 30 -23.92 -7.06 -12.60
N THR A 31 -24.26 -8.05 -13.41
CA THR A 31 -24.40 -9.45 -12.98
C THR A 31 -23.08 -10.00 -12.41
N MET A 32 -21.96 -9.65 -13.03
CA MET A 32 -20.62 -10.04 -12.50
C MET A 32 -20.27 -9.37 -11.19
N ILE A 33 -20.64 -8.10 -11.02
CA ILE A 33 -20.41 -7.36 -9.77
C ILE A 33 -21.15 -8.04 -8.62
N GLU A 34 -22.45 -8.30 -8.78
CA GLU A 34 -23.25 -8.96 -7.75
C GLU A 34 -22.70 -10.37 -7.43
N TRP A 35 -22.36 -11.14 -8.44
CA TRP A 35 -21.76 -12.46 -8.24
C TRP A 35 -20.42 -12.40 -7.47
N ILE A 36 -19.55 -11.43 -7.78
CA ILE A 36 -18.27 -11.27 -7.06
C ILE A 36 -18.51 -10.91 -5.59
N LEU A 37 -19.48 -10.05 -5.30
CA LEU A 37 -19.83 -9.69 -3.92
C LEU A 37 -20.37 -10.90 -3.15
N ASP A 38 -21.22 -11.71 -3.76
CA ASP A 38 -21.72 -12.97 -3.19
C ASP A 38 -20.56 -13.97 -2.91
N GLU A 39 -19.58 -14.06 -3.82
CA GLU A 39 -18.41 -14.93 -3.62
C GLU A 39 -17.55 -14.46 -2.44
N PHE A 40 -17.41 -13.14 -2.19
CA PHE A 40 -16.76 -12.65 -0.99
C PHE A 40 -17.51 -13.08 0.28
N ASP A 41 -18.85 -13.02 0.29
CA ASP A 41 -19.66 -13.45 1.43
C ASP A 41 -19.52 -14.96 1.67
N ARG A 42 -19.56 -15.74 0.60
CA ARG A 42 -19.35 -17.20 0.68
C ARG A 42 -17.95 -17.54 1.20
N ALA A 43 -16.91 -16.82 0.76
CA ALA A 43 -15.57 -16.98 1.27
C ALA A 43 -15.49 -16.60 2.75
N ALA A 44 -16.08 -15.49 3.16
CA ALA A 44 -16.11 -15.08 4.56
C ALA A 44 -16.83 -16.09 5.46
N ALA A 45 -17.85 -16.80 4.94
CA ALA A 45 -18.57 -17.81 5.72
C ALA A 45 -17.68 -18.99 6.17
N VAL A 46 -16.68 -19.37 5.35
CA VAL A 46 -15.84 -20.56 5.58
C VAL A 46 -14.43 -20.25 6.08
N LEU A 47 -13.92 -19.05 5.86
CA LEU A 47 -12.58 -18.66 6.29
C LEU A 47 -12.48 -18.49 7.81
N PRO A 48 -11.31 -18.73 8.43
CA PRO A 48 -11.08 -18.45 9.84
C PRO A 48 -10.98 -16.95 10.12
N TYR A 49 -11.20 -16.53 11.36
CA TYR A 49 -10.84 -15.20 11.80
C TYR A 49 -9.31 -15.01 11.89
N ALA A 50 -8.83 -13.79 11.67
CA ALA A 50 -7.40 -13.48 11.80
C ALA A 50 -6.84 -13.80 13.20
N LYS A 51 -7.64 -13.61 14.25
CA LYS A 51 -7.27 -13.92 15.64
C LYS A 51 -7.07 -15.42 15.91
N ASP A 52 -7.64 -16.28 15.07
CA ASP A 52 -7.61 -17.74 15.25
C ASP A 52 -6.46 -18.40 14.45
N LEU A 53 -5.74 -17.62 13.62
CA LEU A 53 -4.59 -18.13 12.88
C LEU A 53 -3.40 -18.41 13.81
N LYS A 54 -2.72 -19.52 13.54
CA LYS A 54 -1.40 -19.80 14.14
C LYS A 54 -0.31 -18.97 13.47
N ASP A 55 0.82 -18.79 14.12
CA ASP A 55 1.97 -18.05 13.55
C ASP A 55 2.45 -18.65 12.22
N SER A 56 2.38 -19.96 12.05
CA SER A 56 2.72 -20.66 10.81
C SER A 56 1.72 -20.44 9.66
N GLU A 57 0.57 -19.84 9.96
CA GLU A 57 -0.51 -19.58 9.01
C GLU A 57 -0.63 -18.09 8.65
N LEU A 58 0.25 -17.24 9.18
CA LEU A 58 0.29 -15.82 8.84
C LEU A 58 0.41 -15.63 7.32
N GLY A 59 -0.38 -14.71 6.79
CA GLY A 59 -0.47 -14.45 5.35
C GLY A 59 -1.53 -15.27 4.61
N ARG A 60 -2.19 -16.23 5.27
CA ARG A 60 -3.36 -16.90 4.71
C ARG A 60 -4.58 -15.98 4.71
N PRO A 61 -5.51 -16.16 3.75
CA PRO A 61 -6.77 -15.43 3.76
C PRO A 61 -7.59 -15.67 5.02
N THR A 62 -8.26 -14.62 5.49
CA THR A 62 -9.13 -14.62 6.68
C THR A 62 -10.51 -14.08 6.33
N LYS A 63 -11.47 -14.19 7.25
CA LYS A 63 -12.80 -13.56 7.11
C LYS A 63 -12.66 -12.06 6.88
N GLU A 64 -11.82 -11.41 7.70
CA GLU A 64 -11.56 -9.98 7.60
C GLU A 64 -10.95 -9.60 6.25
N ALA A 65 -10.15 -10.48 5.65
CA ALA A 65 -9.62 -10.28 4.30
C ALA A 65 -10.74 -10.27 3.25
N ALA A 66 -11.67 -11.25 3.32
CA ALA A 66 -12.80 -11.31 2.39
C ALA A 66 -13.70 -10.08 2.53
N TRP A 67 -14.05 -9.68 3.75
CA TRP A 67 -14.86 -8.48 3.98
C TRP A 67 -14.15 -7.19 3.56
N ALA A 68 -12.86 -7.05 3.83
CA ALA A 68 -12.10 -5.87 3.43
C ALA A 68 -12.03 -5.71 1.90
N PHE A 69 -11.81 -6.81 1.17
CA PHE A 69 -11.87 -6.78 -0.30
C PHE A 69 -13.28 -6.55 -0.82
N SER A 70 -14.30 -7.12 -0.17
CA SER A 70 -15.71 -6.85 -0.49
C SER A 70 -16.01 -5.36 -0.34
N SER A 71 -15.59 -4.73 0.77
CA SER A 71 -15.76 -3.28 1.00
C SER A 71 -15.10 -2.44 -0.10
N ARG A 72 -13.84 -2.74 -0.46
CA ARG A 72 -13.13 -2.05 -1.56
C ARG A 72 -13.86 -2.20 -2.89
N PHE A 73 -14.25 -3.43 -3.21
CA PHE A 73 -14.90 -3.73 -4.48
C PHE A 73 -16.29 -3.09 -4.57
N ALA A 74 -17.07 -3.16 -3.50
CA ALA A 74 -18.38 -2.55 -3.40
C ALA A 74 -18.31 -1.02 -3.52
N LEU A 75 -17.36 -0.37 -2.81
CA LEU A 75 -17.13 1.07 -2.91
C LEU A 75 -16.81 1.49 -4.35
N TYR A 76 -15.92 0.77 -5.03
CA TYR A 76 -15.53 1.07 -6.40
C TYR A 76 -16.68 0.97 -7.40
N HIS A 77 -17.68 0.14 -7.10
CA HIS A 77 -18.88 -0.06 -7.92
C HIS A 77 -20.12 0.63 -7.36
N GLU A 78 -19.95 1.61 -6.48
CA GLU A 78 -21.04 2.42 -5.91
C GLU A 78 -22.13 1.59 -5.21
N ARG A 79 -21.73 0.45 -4.63
CA ARG A 79 -22.57 -0.39 -3.77
C ARG A 79 -22.38 0.03 -2.31
N TRP A 80 -22.83 1.25 -1.99
CA TRP A 80 -22.51 1.95 -0.75
C TRP A 80 -22.88 1.14 0.51
N ASP A 81 -24.11 0.64 0.58
CA ASP A 81 -24.57 -0.19 1.72
C ASP A 81 -23.71 -1.44 1.91
N LYS A 82 -23.31 -2.09 0.81
CA LYS A 82 -22.45 -3.25 0.87
C LYS A 82 -21.03 -2.90 1.30
N ALA A 83 -20.51 -1.76 0.84
CA ALA A 83 -19.20 -1.26 1.25
C ALA A 83 -19.17 -0.96 2.76
N VAL A 84 -20.24 -0.33 3.27
CA VAL A 84 -20.42 -0.04 4.69
C VAL A 84 -20.50 -1.33 5.51
N SER A 85 -21.44 -2.22 5.18
CA SER A 85 -21.66 -3.45 5.95
C SER A 85 -20.42 -4.34 5.99
N SER A 86 -19.73 -4.50 4.86
CA SER A 86 -18.49 -5.27 4.80
C SER A 86 -17.36 -4.65 5.64
N ALA A 87 -17.23 -3.32 5.65
CA ALA A 87 -16.26 -2.64 6.49
C ALA A 87 -16.59 -2.78 8.00
N GLU A 88 -17.88 -2.69 8.36
CA GLU A 88 -18.35 -2.86 9.73
C GLU A 88 -18.09 -4.27 10.27
N GLU A 89 -18.17 -5.31 9.44
CA GLU A 89 -17.78 -6.68 9.82
C GLU A 89 -16.29 -6.76 10.22
N VAL A 90 -15.40 -6.12 9.45
CA VAL A 90 -13.97 -6.06 9.79
C VAL A 90 -13.74 -5.32 11.12
N MET A 91 -14.42 -4.20 11.32
CA MET A 91 -14.30 -3.40 12.54
C MET A 91 -14.83 -4.15 13.76
N THR A 92 -15.98 -4.81 13.62
CA THR A 92 -16.65 -5.57 14.69
C THR A 92 -15.86 -6.82 15.10
N ALA A 93 -15.13 -7.45 14.17
CA ALA A 93 -14.24 -8.56 14.50
C ALA A 93 -13.16 -8.19 15.54
N GLY A 94 -12.80 -6.90 15.64
CA GLY A 94 -12.01 -6.31 16.74
C GLY A 94 -10.56 -6.74 16.81
N PHE A 95 -10.05 -7.48 15.82
CA PHE A 95 -8.64 -7.91 15.78
C PHE A 95 -7.73 -6.83 15.19
N HIS A 96 -8.16 -6.23 14.07
CA HIS A 96 -7.36 -5.24 13.37
C HIS A 96 -7.45 -3.86 14.04
N LYS A 97 -6.35 -3.12 14.00
CA LYS A 97 -6.22 -1.75 14.50
C LYS A 97 -5.12 -1.01 13.73
N LEU A 98 -5.17 0.31 13.74
CA LEU A 98 -4.07 1.11 13.19
C LEU A 98 -2.78 0.82 13.96
N TYR A 99 -1.68 0.75 13.22
CA TYR A 99 -0.36 0.58 13.80
C TYR A 99 0.09 1.86 14.50
N ASP A 100 0.63 1.70 15.69
CA ASP A 100 1.19 2.78 16.48
C ASP A 100 2.43 2.27 17.24
N ASN A 101 3.56 2.93 17.03
CA ASN A 101 4.81 2.67 17.75
C ASN A 101 5.03 3.69 18.89
N GLY A 102 4.04 4.56 19.17
CA GLY A 102 4.12 5.61 20.18
C GLY A 102 4.83 6.89 19.72
N ASN A 103 5.30 6.95 18.48
CA ASN A 103 5.97 8.13 17.92
C ASN A 103 5.34 8.52 16.56
N PRO A 104 4.51 9.57 16.51
CA PRO A 104 3.80 9.98 15.29
C PRO A 104 4.75 10.41 14.16
N GLU A 105 6.00 10.80 14.48
CA GLU A 105 6.98 11.22 13.47
C GLU A 105 7.60 10.02 12.71
N THR A 106 7.45 8.80 13.22
CA THR A 106 8.07 7.60 12.64
C THR A 106 7.08 6.45 12.39
N THR A 107 5.95 6.42 13.07
CA THR A 107 4.96 5.33 13.04
C THR A 107 4.58 4.94 11.61
N TYR A 108 4.28 5.92 10.76
CA TYR A 108 3.82 5.64 9.42
C TYR A 108 4.94 5.09 8.51
N ASN A 109 6.17 5.56 8.66
CA ASN A 109 7.31 5.02 7.91
C ASN A 109 7.65 3.60 8.40
N GLU A 110 7.73 3.41 9.72
CA GLU A 110 8.06 2.14 10.33
C GLU A 110 7.13 1.01 9.92
N LEU A 111 5.82 1.31 9.76
CA LEU A 111 4.81 0.36 9.31
C LEU A 111 5.23 -0.41 8.04
N PHE A 112 6.05 0.18 7.18
CA PHE A 112 6.48 -0.38 5.90
C PHE A 112 7.92 -0.90 5.88
N THR A 113 8.55 -1.03 7.05
CA THR A 113 9.90 -1.55 7.23
C THR A 113 9.89 -2.91 7.93
N LEU A 114 11.07 -3.50 8.12
CA LEU A 114 11.21 -4.74 8.89
C LEU A 114 10.78 -4.62 10.35
N ALA A 115 10.87 -3.41 10.93
CA ALA A 115 10.48 -3.17 12.33
C ALA A 115 8.98 -3.48 12.57
N ALA A 116 8.13 -3.27 11.59
CA ALA A 116 6.70 -3.58 11.68
C ALA A 116 6.30 -4.86 10.92
N ASN A 117 7.25 -5.72 10.54
CA ASN A 117 6.92 -6.98 9.88
C ASN A 117 6.01 -7.83 10.79
N PRO A 118 4.80 -8.24 10.34
CA PRO A 118 3.83 -8.93 11.20
C PRO A 118 4.28 -10.31 11.69
N VAL A 119 5.30 -10.90 11.07
CA VAL A 119 5.91 -12.16 11.55
C VAL A 119 6.65 -11.92 12.87
N THR A 120 7.41 -10.84 12.98
CA THR A 120 8.26 -10.52 14.12
C THR A 120 7.63 -9.51 15.08
N ASN A 121 6.77 -8.63 14.59
CA ASN A 121 6.09 -7.60 15.38
C ASN A 121 4.57 -7.86 15.45
N LYS A 122 4.15 -8.55 16.52
CA LYS A 122 2.74 -8.90 16.76
C LYS A 122 1.85 -7.68 17.11
N ASN A 123 2.43 -6.51 17.32
CA ASN A 123 1.67 -5.26 17.50
C ASN A 123 1.17 -4.70 16.18
N ASN A 124 1.76 -5.10 15.05
CA ASN A 124 1.23 -4.75 13.75
C ASN A 124 0.01 -5.61 13.43
N ARG A 125 -1.16 -5.05 13.75
CA ARG A 125 -2.49 -5.59 13.40
C ARG A 125 -3.17 -4.75 12.31
N GLU A 126 -2.43 -3.86 11.67
CA GLU A 126 -2.97 -3.03 10.59
C GLU A 126 -3.03 -3.78 9.25
N PHE A 127 -2.08 -4.68 9.00
CA PHE A 127 -2.09 -5.47 7.78
C PHE A 127 -3.17 -6.55 7.83
N ILE A 128 -4.13 -6.48 6.91
CA ILE A 128 -5.20 -7.48 6.75
C ILE A 128 -4.75 -8.54 5.75
N VAL A 129 -4.24 -8.10 4.60
CA VAL A 129 -3.64 -8.97 3.60
C VAL A 129 -2.27 -8.42 3.22
N THR A 130 -1.26 -9.25 3.33
CA THR A 130 0.11 -8.86 3.05
C THR A 130 0.90 -9.97 2.35
N ARG A 131 1.76 -9.58 1.44
CA ARG A 131 2.79 -10.48 0.92
C ARG A 131 3.97 -10.49 1.90
N LEU A 132 4.24 -11.65 2.45
CA LEU A 132 5.41 -11.90 3.31
C LEU A 132 6.59 -12.30 2.44
N TYR A 133 7.78 -11.89 2.88
CA TYR A 133 9.05 -12.20 2.25
C TYR A 133 10.02 -12.78 3.29
N SER A 134 10.89 -13.71 2.85
CA SER A 134 11.88 -14.37 3.69
C SER A 134 13.11 -14.73 2.87
N GLU A 135 14.28 -14.39 3.36
CA GLU A 135 15.56 -14.79 2.76
C GLU A 135 15.77 -16.31 2.88
N GLU A 136 15.33 -16.92 3.97
CA GLU A 136 15.42 -18.38 4.18
C GLU A 136 14.59 -19.15 3.15
N ALA A 137 13.43 -18.62 2.77
CA ALA A 137 12.57 -19.20 1.74
C ALA A 137 13.01 -18.79 0.31
N ASN A 138 14.11 -18.04 0.17
CA ASN A 138 14.54 -17.44 -1.09
C ASN A 138 13.45 -16.63 -1.80
N GLN A 139 12.59 -15.99 -1.01
CA GLN A 139 11.52 -15.11 -1.47
C GLN A 139 11.80 -13.70 -0.95
N THR A 140 12.47 -12.91 -1.75
CA THR A 140 12.89 -11.55 -1.43
C THR A 140 12.55 -10.61 -2.59
N HIS A 141 12.72 -9.32 -2.39
CA HIS A 141 12.55 -8.32 -3.43
C HIS A 141 13.69 -7.29 -3.40
N ASN A 142 13.62 -6.27 -4.26
CA ASN A 142 14.66 -5.25 -4.40
C ASN A 142 14.12 -3.82 -4.27
N LEU A 143 12.96 -3.67 -3.65
CA LEU A 143 12.21 -2.41 -3.68
C LEU A 143 12.96 -1.24 -3.05
N SER A 144 13.68 -1.45 -1.93
CA SER A 144 14.48 -0.40 -1.28
C SER A 144 15.51 0.21 -2.24
N ARG A 145 16.15 -0.61 -3.04
CA ARG A 145 17.12 -0.17 -4.05
C ARG A 145 16.43 0.56 -5.20
N GLU A 146 15.34 0.01 -5.70
CA GLU A 146 14.56 0.59 -6.80
C GLU A 146 13.93 1.94 -6.45
N LEU A 147 13.73 2.20 -5.15
CA LEU A 147 13.20 3.47 -4.64
C LEU A 147 14.29 4.53 -4.38
N GLN A 148 15.50 4.12 -3.98
CA GLN A 148 16.51 5.08 -3.53
C GLN A 148 17.90 4.96 -4.16
N VAL A 149 18.27 3.80 -4.74
CA VAL A 149 19.62 3.63 -5.29
C VAL A 149 19.70 4.19 -6.71
N PRO A 150 20.57 5.18 -6.94
CA PRO A 150 20.65 5.84 -8.25
C PRO A 150 21.02 4.91 -9.41
N ASN A 151 21.91 3.95 -9.14
CA ASN A 151 22.35 2.99 -10.15
C ASN A 151 21.27 1.98 -10.55
N GLU A 152 20.24 1.83 -9.72
CA GLU A 152 19.03 1.06 -10.02
C GLU A 152 17.96 1.94 -10.70
N GLU A 153 18.35 3.16 -11.10
CA GLU A 153 17.55 4.16 -11.82
C GLU A 153 16.45 4.83 -10.99
N ALA A 154 16.36 4.55 -9.66
CA ALA A 154 15.26 5.00 -8.81
C ALA A 154 13.93 4.92 -9.57
N ARG A 155 13.58 3.71 -10.01
CA ARG A 155 12.49 3.43 -10.99
C ARG A 155 11.15 3.98 -10.60
N TYR A 156 10.90 4.06 -9.31
CA TYR A 156 9.64 4.58 -8.76
C TYR A 156 9.93 5.88 -8.03
N ALA A 157 9.32 6.95 -8.48
CA ALA A 157 9.49 8.27 -7.91
C ALA A 157 8.13 8.88 -7.53
N PRO A 158 8.04 9.65 -6.42
CA PRO A 158 6.84 10.37 -6.06
C PRO A 158 6.43 11.35 -7.15
N THR A 159 5.14 11.39 -7.46
CA THR A 159 4.60 12.39 -8.41
C THR A 159 4.45 13.75 -7.73
N ARG A 160 4.42 14.83 -8.52
CA ARG A 160 4.10 16.16 -8.02
C ARG A 160 2.68 16.18 -7.39
N SER A 161 1.72 15.51 -7.99
CA SER A 161 0.35 15.43 -7.44
C SER A 161 0.32 14.80 -6.05
N LEU A 162 1.14 13.78 -5.79
CA LEU A 162 1.27 13.22 -4.44
C LEU A 162 1.85 14.25 -3.47
N MET A 163 2.88 15.01 -3.88
CA MET A 163 3.47 16.06 -3.06
C MET A 163 2.44 17.14 -2.70
N ASP A 164 1.64 17.55 -3.67
CA ASP A 164 0.66 18.62 -3.52
C ASP A 164 -0.56 18.19 -2.69
N ALA A 165 -0.89 16.90 -2.66
CA ALA A 165 -2.00 16.37 -1.88
C ALA A 165 -1.79 16.45 -0.36
N TYR A 166 -0.55 16.50 0.12
CA TYR A 166 -0.30 16.66 1.55
C TYR A 166 -0.66 18.08 2.00
N LEU A 167 -1.36 18.20 3.13
CA LEU A 167 -1.73 19.49 3.69
C LEU A 167 -0.51 20.25 4.24
N CYS A 168 -0.60 21.57 4.24
CA CYS A 168 0.34 22.48 4.90
C CYS A 168 -0.40 23.31 5.94
N ASN A 169 0.05 23.27 7.21
CA ASN A 169 -0.69 23.85 8.32
C ASN A 169 -2.18 23.39 8.40
N GLY A 170 -2.44 22.14 8.04
CA GLY A 170 -3.78 21.55 8.03
C GLY A 170 -4.67 21.97 6.85
N LEU A 171 -4.14 22.70 5.88
CA LEU A 171 -4.89 23.24 4.73
C LEU A 171 -4.27 22.78 3.40
N PRO A 172 -5.07 22.69 2.32
CA PRO A 172 -4.56 22.50 0.97
C PRO A 172 -3.53 23.58 0.61
N ILE A 173 -2.45 23.19 -0.06
CA ILE A 173 -1.36 24.11 -0.42
C ILE A 173 -1.78 25.24 -1.36
N THR A 174 -2.88 25.05 -2.08
CA THR A 174 -3.47 26.05 -2.98
C THR A 174 -4.11 27.21 -2.25
N LEU A 175 -4.41 27.06 -0.96
CA LEU A 175 -5.02 28.12 -0.14
C LEU A 175 -3.92 29.04 0.42
N PRO A 176 -4.03 30.37 0.27
CA PRO A 176 -3.04 31.32 0.83
C PRO A 176 -2.83 31.17 2.34
N ALA A 177 -3.88 30.79 3.07
CA ALA A 177 -3.84 30.59 4.53
C ALA A 177 -2.94 29.40 4.94
N SER A 178 -2.64 28.46 4.04
CA SER A 178 -1.68 27.38 4.26
C SER A 178 -0.26 27.88 4.49
N ARG A 179 0.08 29.07 3.99
CA ARG A 179 1.43 29.66 4.01
C ARG A 179 2.50 28.78 3.37
N TYR A 180 2.11 27.90 2.46
CA TYR A 180 3.03 27.04 1.72
C TYR A 180 4.09 27.86 0.97
N ARG A 181 5.32 27.34 0.94
CA ARG A 181 6.45 27.92 0.20
C ARG A 181 7.22 26.79 -0.49
N GLU A 182 7.73 27.06 -1.70
CA GLU A 182 8.55 26.14 -2.49
C GLU A 182 9.80 26.81 -3.09
N ASN A 183 10.25 27.87 -2.47
CA ASN A 183 11.43 28.62 -2.93
C ASN A 183 12.75 27.85 -2.76
N THR A 184 12.77 26.81 -1.93
CA THR A 184 13.88 25.86 -1.77
C THR A 184 13.35 24.45 -1.65
N HIS A 185 14.19 23.46 -1.96
CA HIS A 185 13.80 22.04 -1.80
C HIS A 185 13.42 21.70 -0.36
N GLU A 186 14.08 22.29 0.62
CA GLU A 186 13.78 22.12 2.04
C GLU A 186 12.43 22.77 2.43
N ALA A 187 12.13 23.96 1.89
CA ALA A 187 10.91 24.69 2.22
C ALA A 187 9.64 23.93 1.85
N ILE A 188 9.71 23.07 0.84
CA ILE A 188 8.59 22.21 0.40
C ILE A 188 8.08 21.32 1.54
N PHE A 189 8.95 20.93 2.48
CA PHE A 189 8.64 20.03 3.59
C PHE A 189 8.22 20.74 4.88
N ASN A 190 8.24 22.08 4.92
CA ASN A 190 7.94 22.83 6.12
C ASN A 190 6.43 22.84 6.42
N ASN A 191 6.07 22.54 7.67
CA ASN A 191 4.70 22.57 8.19
C ASN A 191 3.73 21.68 7.39
N ARG A 192 4.23 20.61 6.77
CA ARG A 192 3.42 19.64 6.03
C ARG A 192 2.91 18.54 6.97
N ASP A 193 1.88 17.85 6.50
CA ASP A 193 1.42 16.61 7.15
C ASP A 193 2.63 15.70 7.46
N PRO A 194 2.81 15.22 8.70
CA PRO A 194 3.95 14.41 9.10
C PRO A 194 4.17 13.17 8.22
N ARG A 195 3.10 12.60 7.66
CA ARG A 195 3.17 11.44 6.75
C ARG A 195 3.90 11.74 5.45
N MET A 196 3.97 13.01 5.03
CA MET A 196 4.73 13.39 3.84
C MET A 196 6.21 13.05 4.00
N ALA A 197 6.85 13.46 5.09
CA ALA A 197 8.26 13.18 5.36
C ALA A 197 8.52 11.69 5.67
N GLN A 198 7.48 10.94 6.01
CA GLN A 198 7.51 9.49 6.22
C GLN A 198 7.23 8.69 4.93
N THR A 199 6.82 9.38 3.87
CA THR A 199 6.61 8.78 2.53
C THR A 199 7.70 9.20 1.57
N ILE A 200 8.09 10.48 1.60
CA ILE A 200 8.97 11.13 0.63
C ILE A 200 10.23 11.58 1.36
N LEU A 201 11.38 11.24 0.80
CA LEU A 201 12.68 11.53 1.38
C LEU A 201 12.90 13.03 1.47
N LYS A 202 13.00 13.56 2.69
CA LYS A 202 13.26 14.98 2.95
C LYS A 202 14.74 15.27 3.15
N PRO A 203 15.21 16.51 2.91
CA PRO A 203 16.56 16.93 3.28
C PRO A 203 16.88 16.64 4.75
N GLY A 204 18.10 16.18 5.01
CA GLY A 204 18.55 15.77 6.35
C GLY A 204 18.16 14.33 6.77
N ALA A 205 17.29 13.65 6.02
CA ALA A 205 16.95 12.27 6.34
C ALA A 205 18.07 11.30 5.98
N LYS A 206 18.09 10.15 6.65
CA LYS A 206 18.99 9.05 6.31
C LYS A 206 18.72 8.55 4.90
N TRP A 207 19.78 8.34 4.13
CA TRP A 207 19.71 7.90 2.76
C TRP A 207 20.76 6.80 2.48
N GLY A 208 20.29 5.71 1.92
CA GLY A 208 21.17 4.60 1.57
C GLY A 208 21.56 4.56 0.08
N GLY A 209 21.02 5.50 -0.71
CA GLY A 209 21.13 5.43 -2.16
C GLY A 209 22.46 5.90 -2.76
N TYR A 210 23.36 6.50 -2.00
CA TYR A 210 24.62 7.05 -2.54
C TYR A 210 25.83 6.54 -1.76
N PRO A 211 26.82 5.90 -2.39
CA PRO A 211 28.03 5.47 -1.72
C PRO A 211 28.74 6.64 -1.01
N GLY A 212 29.04 6.47 0.29
CA GLY A 212 29.71 7.48 1.10
C GLY A 212 28.84 8.64 1.58
N LYS A 213 27.55 8.71 1.24
CA LYS A 213 26.61 9.70 1.80
C LYS A 213 25.51 8.99 2.58
N THR A 214 25.39 9.32 3.85
CA THR A 214 24.37 8.78 4.75
C THR A 214 23.19 9.72 4.95
N THR A 215 23.29 10.96 4.42
CA THR A 215 22.29 12.00 4.60
C THR A 215 21.90 12.57 3.23
N TYR A 216 20.62 12.64 2.98
CA TYR A 216 20.05 13.23 1.77
C TYR A 216 20.08 14.77 1.86
N GLU A 217 20.53 15.42 0.84
CA GLU A 217 20.54 16.89 0.73
C GLU A 217 19.50 17.39 -0.30
N GLN A 218 19.68 17.00 -1.54
CA GLN A 218 18.79 17.38 -2.65
C GLN A 218 18.94 16.38 -3.80
N PRO A 219 17.97 16.28 -4.71
CA PRO A 219 18.07 15.44 -5.89
C PRO A 219 19.20 15.92 -6.79
N LYS A 220 19.86 14.97 -7.44
CA LYS A 220 20.84 15.26 -8.48
C LYS A 220 20.21 15.01 -9.85
N PHE A 221 20.22 16.03 -10.67
CA PHE A 221 19.74 15.98 -12.06
C PHE A 221 20.93 15.89 -13.03
N SER A 222 21.82 14.94 -12.85
CA SER A 222 22.95 14.79 -13.74
C SER A 222 22.60 13.86 -14.90
N ASN A 223 23.09 14.17 -16.10
CA ASN A 223 22.94 13.36 -17.30
C ASN A 223 23.95 12.19 -17.37
N SER A 224 24.81 12.01 -16.37
CA SER A 224 25.74 10.89 -16.35
C SER A 224 25.01 9.60 -15.96
N ALA A 225 25.37 8.48 -16.58
CA ALA A 225 24.77 7.17 -16.31
C ALA A 225 24.96 6.65 -14.88
N THR A 226 25.85 7.29 -14.11
CA THR A 226 26.18 6.93 -12.73
C THR A 226 25.54 7.84 -11.71
N SER A 227 24.75 8.86 -12.14
CA SER A 227 24.15 9.81 -11.23
C SER A 227 22.69 9.53 -11.01
N CYS A 228 22.31 9.78 -9.78
CA CYS A 228 20.99 9.71 -9.27
C CYS A 228 19.95 10.34 -10.19
N ARG A 229 19.08 9.56 -10.74
CA ARG A 229 18.01 10.05 -11.59
C ARG A 229 16.69 9.74 -10.96
N THR A 230 16.12 10.73 -10.33
CA THR A 230 14.69 10.71 -10.15
C THR A 230 14.06 11.47 -11.29
N THR A 231 13.06 10.92 -11.92
CA THR A 231 12.32 11.56 -13.02
C THR A 231 11.49 12.74 -12.57
N THR A 232 11.19 12.81 -11.27
CA THR A 232 10.31 13.83 -10.68
C THR A 232 11.02 14.81 -9.74
N GLY A 233 12.28 14.56 -9.38
CA GLY A 233 13.02 15.35 -8.39
C GLY A 233 12.90 14.85 -6.95
N TRP A 234 12.15 13.80 -6.70
CA TRP A 234 11.96 13.23 -5.35
C TRP A 234 12.22 11.74 -5.29
N TYR A 235 12.48 11.24 -4.06
CA TYR A 235 12.63 9.83 -3.75
C TYR A 235 11.62 9.40 -2.70
N PHE A 236 11.22 8.13 -2.71
CA PHE A 236 10.48 7.54 -1.62
C PHE A 236 11.39 7.21 -0.43
N THR A 237 10.86 7.34 0.78
CA THR A 237 11.40 6.70 1.99
C THR A 237 10.46 5.59 2.50
N LYS A 238 9.19 5.65 2.13
CA LYS A 238 8.23 4.58 2.41
C LYS A 238 8.62 3.29 1.70
N PHE A 239 8.53 2.15 2.36
CA PHE A 239 9.00 0.84 1.93
C PHE A 239 10.52 0.67 1.81
N VAL A 240 11.30 1.66 2.21
CA VAL A 240 12.75 1.56 2.17
C VAL A 240 13.29 0.97 3.46
N GLU A 241 13.93 -0.19 3.33
CA GLU A 241 14.67 -0.84 4.41
C GLU A 241 16.17 -0.53 4.24
N LEU A 242 16.68 0.40 5.04
CA LEU A 242 18.07 0.85 4.89
C LEU A 242 19.10 -0.26 5.12
N SER A 243 18.80 -1.25 5.96
CA SER A 243 19.68 -2.39 6.21
C SER A 243 19.83 -3.31 5.00
N ALA A 244 18.83 -3.34 4.12
CA ALA A 244 18.84 -4.16 2.91
C ALA A 244 19.42 -3.44 1.68
N ILE A 245 19.53 -2.11 1.72
CA ILE A 245 19.84 -1.30 0.53
C ILE A 245 21.20 -1.60 -0.10
N SER A 246 22.19 -2.07 0.69
CA SER A 246 23.51 -2.50 0.19
C SER A 246 23.51 -3.91 -0.38
N ARG A 247 22.42 -4.66 -0.23
CA ARG A 247 22.30 -6.08 -0.57
C ARG A 247 21.26 -6.27 -1.68
N TYR A 248 21.72 -6.63 -2.87
CA TYR A 248 20.83 -6.84 -4.01
C TYR A 248 19.83 -7.99 -3.76
N ASN A 249 18.56 -7.76 -4.04
CA ASN A 249 17.48 -8.73 -3.86
C ASN A 249 17.45 -9.36 -2.44
N LYS A 250 17.53 -8.53 -1.39
CA LYS A 250 17.52 -8.98 0.00
C LYS A 250 16.50 -8.26 0.89
N ASP A 251 15.59 -7.50 0.28
CA ASP A 251 14.49 -6.91 1.01
C ASP A 251 13.51 -8.00 1.47
N GLN A 252 13.09 -7.90 2.74
CA GLN A 252 12.16 -8.81 3.40
C GLN A 252 10.99 -8.09 4.07
N ASN A 253 10.91 -6.77 3.93
CA ASN A 253 9.78 -6.01 4.47
C ASN A 253 8.49 -6.43 3.76
N ALA A 254 7.45 -6.63 4.57
CA ALA A 254 6.16 -7.09 4.08
C ALA A 254 5.48 -6.02 3.23
N ILE A 255 4.81 -6.44 2.14
CA ILE A 255 4.07 -5.52 1.26
C ILE A 255 2.57 -5.74 1.48
N PRO A 256 1.88 -4.78 2.12
CA PRO A 256 0.44 -4.89 2.36
C PRO A 256 -0.35 -4.69 1.08
N LEU A 257 -1.30 -5.59 0.83
CA LEU A 257 -2.29 -5.51 -0.24
C LEU A 257 -3.61 -4.89 0.26
N MET A 258 -3.89 -5.06 1.56
CA MET A 258 -5.03 -4.50 2.25
C MET A 258 -4.63 -4.12 3.67
N ARG A 259 -5.00 -2.91 4.09
CA ARG A 259 -4.75 -2.39 5.43
C ARG A 259 -6.04 -1.93 6.10
N TYR A 260 -6.07 -1.99 7.44
CA TYR A 260 -7.21 -1.53 8.22
C TYR A 260 -7.53 -0.05 8.00
N ALA A 261 -6.51 0.79 7.78
CA ALA A 261 -6.70 2.19 7.42
C ALA A 261 -7.58 2.37 6.18
N GLU A 262 -7.44 1.50 5.18
CA GLU A 262 -8.27 1.55 3.97
C GLU A 262 -9.72 1.15 4.27
N VAL A 263 -9.93 0.14 5.11
CA VAL A 263 -11.29 -0.26 5.53
C VAL A 263 -12.03 0.91 6.20
N LEU A 264 -11.34 1.65 7.08
CA LEU A 264 -11.90 2.83 7.72
C LEU A 264 -12.23 3.94 6.71
N LEU A 265 -11.37 4.16 5.72
CA LEU A 265 -11.61 5.15 4.67
C LEU A 265 -12.77 4.74 3.75
N ASN A 266 -12.85 3.47 3.37
CA ASN A 266 -13.97 2.94 2.58
C ASN A 266 -15.30 3.12 3.32
N TRP A 267 -15.30 2.85 4.62
CA TRP A 267 -16.48 3.03 5.47
C TRP A 267 -16.94 4.49 5.52
N ILE A 268 -16.01 5.42 5.76
CA ILE A 268 -16.32 6.86 5.83
C ILE A 268 -16.85 7.34 4.48
N GLU A 269 -16.17 7.03 3.38
CA GLU A 269 -16.57 7.44 2.04
C GLU A 269 -17.97 6.92 1.69
N ALA A 270 -18.22 5.62 1.93
CA ALA A 270 -19.51 5.03 1.63
C ALA A 270 -20.67 5.54 2.52
N LYS A 271 -20.38 6.05 3.73
CA LYS A 271 -21.38 6.65 4.63
C LYS A 271 -21.78 8.06 4.18
N GLU A 272 -20.88 8.78 3.50
CA GLU A 272 -21.15 10.15 3.03
C GLU A 272 -21.88 10.19 1.68
N MET A 273 -21.86 9.07 0.93
CA MET A 273 -22.53 8.94 -0.37
C MET A 273 -23.98 8.52 -0.25
#